data_9cb089877913eef6c9eb8e17bd3226a3
#
_entry.id   9cb089877913eef6c9eb8e17bd3226a3
#
_cell.length_a   1.000
_cell.length_b   1.000
_cell.length_c   1.000
_cell.angle_alpha   90.00
_cell.angle_beta   90.00
_cell.angle_gamma   90.00
#
_symmetry.space_group_name_H-M   'P 1'
#
loop_
_entity.id
_entity.type
_entity.pdbx_description
1 polymer ?
#
loop_
_entity_poly.entity_id
_entity_poly.type
_entity_poly.pdbx_seq_one_letter_code
_entity_poly.pdbx_strand_id
1 'polypeptide(L)'
;AVAVDKYTALCEEAISNLALKSATRKTNLIYRVELKTLTSDLMEHRGHGGFFYEYSLKNWEELFSVVTEKFQTVTCFGVDKEAFCEAVVAARLRGIDRIVPVGKAMDIGVFWDGHDLVRELSRIVKAN
;
A
#
# COMPACT_ATOMS: atom_id res chain seq x y z
N ALA A 1 -11.41 -8.82 -21.06
CA ALA A 1 -10.48 -9.31 -20.04
C ALA A 1 -10.61 -8.46 -18.77
N VAL A 2 -9.90 -7.33 -18.59
CA VAL A 2 -9.80 -6.58 -17.31
C VAL A 2 -11.15 -6.23 -16.66
N ALA A 3 -12.18 -5.84 -17.44
CA ALA A 3 -13.50 -5.49 -16.89
C ALA A 3 -14.24 -6.72 -16.34
N VAL A 4 -14.11 -7.86 -17.00
CA VAL A 4 -14.69 -9.14 -16.54
C VAL A 4 -13.96 -9.59 -15.27
N ASP A 5 -12.63 -9.57 -15.29
CA ASP A 5 -11.80 -10.00 -14.15
C ASP A 5 -12.13 -9.18 -12.89
N LYS A 6 -12.27 -7.85 -13.03
CA LYS A 6 -12.68 -6.98 -11.92
C LYS A 6 -14.09 -7.28 -11.41
N TYR A 7 -15.01 -7.61 -12.32
CA TYR A 7 -16.38 -7.94 -11.90
C TYR A 7 -16.42 -9.28 -11.18
N THR A 8 -15.68 -10.27 -11.66
CA THR A 8 -15.53 -11.55 -10.98
C THR A 8 -14.94 -11.37 -9.59
N ALA A 9 -13.82 -10.62 -9.48
CA ALA A 9 -13.21 -10.31 -8.19
C ALA A 9 -14.18 -9.59 -7.25
N LEU A 10 -15.00 -8.65 -7.74
CA LEU A 10 -16.01 -7.98 -6.92
C LEU A 10 -17.06 -8.96 -6.38
N CYS A 11 -17.48 -9.92 -7.19
CA CYS A 11 -18.45 -10.95 -6.78
C CYS A 11 -17.82 -11.91 -5.75
N GLU A 12 -16.57 -12.30 -5.94
CA GLU A 12 -15.83 -13.14 -4.99
C GLU A 12 -15.65 -12.43 -3.64
N GLU A 13 -15.26 -11.17 -3.64
CA GLU A 13 -15.18 -10.34 -2.44
C GLU A 13 -16.54 -10.23 -1.73
N ALA A 14 -17.62 -10.03 -2.48
CA ALA A 14 -18.95 -9.90 -1.91
C ALA A 14 -19.45 -11.21 -1.23
N ILE A 15 -18.92 -12.35 -1.66
CA ILE A 15 -19.30 -13.66 -1.13
C ILE A 15 -18.40 -14.08 0.04
N SER A 16 -17.09 -13.87 -0.09
CA SER A 16 -16.08 -14.46 0.80
C SER A 16 -15.50 -13.49 1.84
N ASN A 17 -15.50 -12.18 1.55
CA ASN A 17 -14.85 -11.21 2.43
C ASN A 17 -15.75 -10.79 3.59
N LEU A 18 -15.53 -11.36 4.76
CA LEU A 18 -16.29 -11.02 5.99
C LEU A 18 -16.04 -9.59 6.48
N ALA A 19 -14.93 -8.97 6.09
CA ALA A 19 -14.62 -7.58 6.40
C ALA A 19 -15.29 -6.58 5.44
N LEU A 20 -16.00 -7.04 4.41
CA LEU A 20 -16.70 -6.18 3.47
C LEU A 20 -17.79 -5.37 4.18
N LYS A 21 -17.77 -4.04 4.00
CA LYS A 21 -18.81 -3.11 4.42
C LYS A 21 -19.74 -2.78 3.26
N SER A 22 -19.18 -2.38 2.14
CA SER A 22 -19.90 -2.05 0.92
C SER A 22 -19.03 -2.28 -0.31
N ALA A 23 -19.67 -2.53 -1.44
CA ALA A 23 -19.01 -2.64 -2.73
C ALA A 23 -19.73 -1.77 -3.75
N THR A 24 -19.00 -0.94 -4.46
CA THR A 24 -19.55 -0.02 -5.46
C THR A 24 -18.77 -0.10 -6.77
N ARG A 25 -19.47 0.15 -7.87
CA ARG A 25 -18.90 0.18 -9.21
C ARG A 25 -19.29 1.48 -9.91
N LYS A 26 -18.29 2.22 -10.37
CA LYS A 26 -18.50 3.38 -11.24
C LYS A 26 -18.04 3.04 -12.65
N THR A 27 -18.98 2.64 -13.49
CA THR A 27 -18.71 2.11 -14.85
C THR A 27 -17.80 0.87 -14.79
N ASN A 28 -17.06 0.59 -15.88
CA ASN A 28 -16.03 -0.46 -15.90
C ASN A 28 -14.63 0.06 -15.47
N LEU A 29 -14.54 1.32 -15.08
CA LEU A 29 -13.25 1.94 -14.75
C LEU A 29 -12.88 1.77 -13.28
N ILE A 30 -13.82 2.04 -12.38
CA ILE A 30 -13.53 2.10 -10.94
C ILE A 30 -14.44 1.14 -10.19
N TYR A 31 -13.84 0.26 -9.41
CA TYR A 31 -14.46 -0.63 -8.44
C TYR A 31 -13.90 -0.32 -7.07
N ARG A 32 -14.76 -0.21 -6.06
CA ARG A 32 -14.39 0.14 -4.69
C ARG A 32 -15.02 -0.84 -3.73
N VAL A 33 -14.18 -1.43 -2.88
CA VAL A 33 -14.57 -2.32 -1.79
C VAL A 33 -14.24 -1.62 -0.49
N GLU A 34 -15.25 -1.16 0.23
CA GLU A 34 -15.09 -0.54 1.55
C GLU A 34 -15.07 -1.64 2.62
N LEU A 35 -14.06 -1.59 3.47
CA LEU A 35 -13.86 -2.56 4.56
C LEU A 35 -14.37 -2.00 5.89
N LYS A 36 -14.89 -2.88 6.76
CA LYS A 36 -15.28 -2.58 8.15
C LYS A 36 -14.07 -2.59 9.08
N THR A 37 -13.13 -3.47 8.79
CA THR A 37 -11.94 -3.73 9.60
C THR A 37 -10.75 -4.00 8.68
N LEU A 38 -9.56 -3.63 9.13
CA LEU A 38 -8.32 -4.11 8.52
C LEU A 38 -7.99 -5.49 9.09
N THR A 39 -7.56 -6.39 8.22
CA THR A 39 -7.20 -7.77 8.53
C THR A 39 -5.75 -8.04 8.14
N SER A 40 -5.10 -9.01 8.76
CA SER A 40 -3.70 -9.34 8.51
C SER A 40 -3.44 -9.89 7.10
N ASP A 41 -4.50 -10.34 6.43
CA ASP A 41 -4.48 -10.84 5.05
C ASP A 41 -4.71 -9.73 4.00
N LEU A 42 -4.74 -8.46 4.42
CA LEU A 42 -4.95 -7.31 3.52
C LEU A 42 -4.04 -7.35 2.28
N MET A 43 -2.84 -7.88 2.42
CA MET A 43 -1.89 -8.01 1.31
C MET A 43 -2.28 -9.05 0.25
N GLU A 44 -3.19 -9.95 0.57
CA GLU A 44 -3.72 -10.92 -0.40
C GLU A 44 -4.82 -10.28 -1.28
N HIS A 45 -5.44 -9.20 -0.79
CA HIS A 45 -6.46 -8.44 -1.51
C HIS A 45 -5.80 -7.41 -2.44
N ARG A 46 -5.40 -7.86 -3.62
CA ARG A 46 -4.73 -6.99 -4.61
C ARG A 46 -5.67 -6.58 -5.72
N GLY A 47 -6.10 -5.33 -5.67
CA GLY A 47 -6.82 -4.72 -6.78
C GLY A 47 -5.89 -4.25 -7.90
N HIS A 48 -6.34 -4.36 -9.17
CA HIS A 48 -5.65 -3.79 -10.32
C HIS A 48 -6.66 -3.25 -11.33
N GLY A 49 -6.18 -2.43 -12.25
CA GLY A 49 -7.02 -1.86 -13.29
C GLY A 49 -8.15 -0.96 -12.77
N GLY A 50 -7.95 -0.27 -11.65
CA GLY A 50 -8.96 0.59 -11.02
C GLY A 50 -9.86 -0.12 -10.01
N PHE A 51 -9.42 -1.23 -9.44
CA PHE A 51 -10.07 -1.90 -8.31
C PHE A 51 -9.37 -1.47 -7.03
N PHE A 52 -10.12 -0.93 -6.04
CA PHE A 52 -9.59 -0.34 -4.83
C PHE A 52 -10.26 -0.96 -3.60
N TYR A 53 -9.45 -1.26 -2.58
CA TYR A 53 -9.91 -1.50 -1.22
C TYR A 53 -9.77 -0.21 -0.43
N GLU A 54 -10.77 0.12 0.37
CA GLU A 54 -10.85 1.37 1.12
C GLU A 54 -11.19 1.09 2.57
N TYR A 55 -10.53 1.81 3.45
CA TYR A 55 -10.80 1.77 4.87
C TYR A 55 -10.63 3.16 5.49
N SER A 56 -11.54 3.52 6.40
CA SER A 56 -11.48 4.79 7.13
C SER A 56 -10.73 4.59 8.43
N LEU A 57 -9.46 4.97 8.46
CA LEU A 57 -8.61 4.90 9.66
C LEU A 57 -9.08 5.91 10.72
N LYS A 58 -9.06 5.51 11.99
CA LYS A 58 -9.23 6.41 13.13
C LYS A 58 -7.89 7.03 13.54
N ASN A 59 -6.83 6.28 13.44
CA ASN A 59 -5.45 6.66 13.75
C ASN A 59 -4.48 5.80 12.93
N TRP A 60 -3.21 6.12 12.96
CA TRP A 60 -2.19 5.39 12.19
C TRP A 60 -1.85 4.02 12.78
N GLU A 61 -2.06 3.83 14.08
CA GLU A 61 -1.82 2.55 14.76
C GLU A 61 -2.67 1.42 14.18
N GLU A 62 -3.89 1.71 13.72
CA GLU A 62 -4.71 0.72 13.01
C GLU A 62 -4.04 0.24 11.73
N LEU A 63 -3.46 1.16 10.94
CA LEU A 63 -2.69 0.79 9.75
C LEU A 63 -1.44 0.01 10.14
N PHE A 64 -0.70 0.49 11.13
CA PHE A 64 0.57 -0.10 11.55
C PHE A 64 0.41 -1.54 12.02
N SER A 65 -0.74 -1.90 12.58
CA SER A 65 -1.03 -3.27 13.04
C SER A 65 -1.09 -4.31 11.91
N VAL A 66 -1.30 -3.88 10.67
CA VAL A 66 -1.41 -4.77 9.50
C VAL A 66 -0.28 -4.61 8.49
N VAL A 67 0.62 -3.64 8.70
CA VAL A 67 1.79 -3.44 7.83
C VAL A 67 2.76 -4.61 7.98
N THR A 68 3.20 -5.12 6.85
CA THR A 68 4.22 -6.17 6.74
C THR A 68 5.32 -5.75 5.78
N GLU A 69 6.39 -6.49 5.67
CA GLU A 69 7.51 -6.26 4.73
C GLU A 69 7.08 -6.24 3.24
N LYS A 70 5.86 -6.66 2.95
CA LYS A 70 5.29 -6.59 1.59
C LYS A 70 4.77 -5.20 1.20
N PHE A 71 4.58 -4.30 2.18
CA PHE A 71 4.24 -2.90 1.93
C PHE A 71 5.51 -2.11 1.64
N GLN A 72 5.67 -1.55 0.47
CA GLN A 72 6.90 -0.86 0.08
C GLN A 72 6.72 0.64 -0.01
N THR A 73 5.69 1.10 -0.72
CA THR A 73 5.47 2.53 -0.96
C THR A 73 4.10 2.97 -0.49
N VAL A 74 4.04 4.03 0.31
CA VAL A 74 2.82 4.73 0.67
C VAL A 74 2.75 6.05 -0.08
N THR A 75 1.62 6.31 -0.74
CA THR A 75 1.35 7.60 -1.37
C THR A 75 0.42 8.42 -0.49
N CYS A 76 0.79 9.67 -0.23
CA CYS A 76 0.06 10.57 0.65
C CYS A 76 -0.55 11.74 -0.10
N PHE A 77 -1.78 12.12 0.29
CA PHE A 77 -2.44 13.33 -0.15
C PHE A 77 -3.17 13.97 1.04
N GLY A 78 -2.89 15.24 1.31
CA GLY A 78 -3.50 15.96 2.43
C GLY A 78 -3.08 15.48 3.83
N VAL A 79 -1.99 14.72 3.92
CA VAL A 79 -1.41 14.21 5.17
C VAL A 79 -0.05 14.87 5.37
N ASP A 80 0.28 15.21 6.62
CA ASP A 80 1.62 15.62 7.00
C ASP A 80 2.57 14.42 6.87
N LYS A 81 3.42 14.47 5.85
CA LYS A 81 4.34 13.37 5.51
C LYS A 81 5.44 13.20 6.55
N GLU A 82 5.92 14.32 7.08
CA GLU A 82 6.98 14.36 8.07
C GLU A 82 6.48 13.69 9.36
N ALA A 83 5.32 14.10 9.86
CA ALA A 83 4.70 13.50 11.03
C ALA A 83 4.37 12.01 10.81
N PHE A 84 3.91 11.63 9.62
CA PHE A 84 3.68 10.23 9.30
C PHE A 84 4.98 9.41 9.26
N CYS A 85 6.04 9.96 8.67
CA CYS A 85 7.36 9.32 8.64
C CYS A 85 7.92 9.11 10.07
N GLU A 86 7.82 10.12 10.92
CA GLU A 86 8.24 10.02 12.33
C GLU A 86 7.47 8.91 13.06
N ALA A 87 6.16 8.79 12.83
CA ALA A 87 5.35 7.74 13.42
C ALA A 87 5.74 6.34 12.92
N VAL A 88 6.02 6.17 11.63
CA VAL A 88 6.51 4.92 11.04
C VAL A 88 7.84 4.49 11.66
N VAL A 89 8.77 5.44 11.81
CA VAL A 89 10.08 5.18 12.43
C VAL A 89 9.93 4.85 13.92
N ALA A 90 9.10 5.61 14.65
CA ALA A 90 8.85 5.38 16.08
C ALA A 90 8.22 4.00 16.33
N ALA A 91 7.32 3.57 15.45
CA ALA A 91 6.70 2.25 15.49
C ALA A 91 7.64 1.11 15.04
N ARG A 92 8.83 1.43 14.52
CA ARG A 92 9.81 0.46 13.99
C ARG A 92 9.22 -0.49 12.96
N LEU A 93 8.37 0.04 12.09
CA LEU A 93 7.72 -0.77 11.07
C LEU A 93 8.75 -1.28 10.06
N ARG A 94 8.53 -2.52 9.62
CA ARG A 94 9.18 -3.08 8.46
C ARG A 94 8.16 -3.10 7.31
N GLY A 95 8.50 -2.42 6.20
CA GLY A 95 7.69 -2.50 4.99
C GLY A 95 7.09 -1.20 4.50
N ILE A 96 7.24 -0.07 5.17
CA ILE A 96 7.01 1.26 4.59
C ILE A 96 8.37 1.91 4.36
N ASP A 97 8.93 1.68 3.17
CA ASP A 97 10.28 2.13 2.81
C ASP A 97 10.26 3.49 2.11
N ARG A 98 9.11 3.86 1.52
CA ARG A 98 8.94 5.11 0.79
C ARG A 98 7.59 5.76 1.10
N ILE A 99 7.64 7.06 1.41
CA ILE A 99 6.47 7.90 1.61
C ILE A 99 6.54 9.04 0.60
N VAL A 100 5.64 9.04 -0.37
CA VAL A 100 5.69 9.97 -1.51
C VAL A 100 4.32 10.61 -1.78
N PRO A 101 4.27 11.78 -2.44
CA PRO A 101 3.00 12.34 -2.89
C PRO A 101 2.30 11.42 -3.90
N VAL A 102 0.97 11.49 -3.97
CA VAL A 102 0.20 10.81 -5.03
C VAL A 102 0.74 11.21 -6.41
N GLY A 103 0.89 10.24 -7.29
CA GLY A 103 1.48 10.39 -8.63
C GLY A 103 2.99 10.21 -8.68
N LYS A 104 3.67 10.05 -7.54
CA LYS A 104 5.14 9.92 -7.43
C LYS A 104 5.63 8.50 -7.08
N ALA A 105 4.74 7.53 -7.01
CA ALA A 105 5.08 6.17 -6.64
C ALA A 105 6.08 5.50 -7.60
N MET A 106 6.06 5.88 -8.89
CA MET A 106 6.93 5.31 -9.93
C MET A 106 8.19 6.14 -10.20
N ASP A 107 8.42 7.23 -9.49
CA ASP A 107 9.63 8.04 -9.63
C ASP A 107 10.81 7.26 -9.05
N ILE A 108 11.68 6.73 -9.92
CA ILE A 108 12.85 5.96 -9.54
C ILE A 108 13.95 6.90 -9.01
N GLY A 109 14.58 6.51 -7.91
CA GLY A 109 15.71 7.22 -7.31
C GLY A 109 16.83 6.26 -6.87
N VAL A 110 17.89 6.82 -6.31
CA VAL A 110 19.01 6.03 -5.77
C VAL A 110 18.65 5.29 -4.48
N PHE A 111 17.62 5.73 -3.78
CA PHE A 111 17.01 5.02 -2.67
C PHE A 111 15.72 4.38 -3.16
N TRP A 112 15.66 3.06 -3.16
CA TRP A 112 14.52 2.30 -3.66
C TRP A 112 14.22 1.11 -2.76
N ASP A 113 12.96 0.97 -2.36
CA ASP A 113 12.47 -0.14 -1.53
C ASP A 113 13.35 -0.44 -0.30
N GLY A 114 13.78 0.62 0.40
CA GLY A 114 14.63 0.51 1.59
C GLY A 114 16.13 0.34 1.30
N HIS A 115 16.52 0.27 0.04
CA HIS A 115 17.91 0.06 -0.39
C HIS A 115 18.60 1.34 -0.87
N ASP A 116 19.84 1.54 -0.44
CA ASP A 116 20.78 2.51 -1.02
C ASP A 116 21.51 1.84 -2.20
N LEU A 117 21.00 2.04 -3.41
CA LEU A 117 21.52 1.41 -4.61
C LEU A 117 22.98 1.79 -4.89
N VAL A 118 23.40 3.00 -4.55
CA VAL A 118 24.79 3.43 -4.75
C VAL A 118 25.71 2.61 -3.85
N ARG A 119 25.35 2.44 -2.60
CA ARG A 119 26.14 1.68 -1.62
C ARG A 119 26.17 0.19 -1.94
N GLU A 120 25.03 -0.38 -2.28
CA GLU A 120 24.91 -1.83 -2.53
C GLU A 120 25.54 -2.26 -3.85
N LEU A 121 25.53 -1.39 -4.86
CA LEU A 121 26.16 -1.66 -6.16
C LEU A 121 27.63 -1.23 -6.24
N SER A 122 28.17 -0.65 -5.16
CA SER A 122 29.57 -0.21 -5.08
C SER A 122 30.46 -1.24 -4.41
N ARG A 123 31.75 -1.19 -4.73
CA ARG A 123 32.80 -1.97 -4.06
C ARG A 123 33.81 -1.03 -3.42
N ILE A 124 34.19 -1.33 -2.19
CA ILE A 124 35.25 -0.62 -1.49
C ILE A 124 36.57 -1.37 -1.75
N VAL A 125 37.56 -0.68 -2.31
CA VAL A 125 38.93 -1.20 -2.44
C VAL A 125 39.76 -0.48 -1.37
N LYS A 126 40.37 -1.26 -0.48
CA LYS A 126 41.28 -0.75 0.56
C LYS A 126 42.72 -1.15 0.19
N ALA A 127 43.61 -0.16 0.10
CA ALA A 127 45.06 -0.36 0.09
C ALA A 127 45.57 -0.15 1.51
N ASN A 128 46.40 -1.08 2.01
CA ASN A 128 47.08 -0.96 3.32
C ASN A 128 48.49 -0.47 3.08
#